data_3b99d23ae144b8e123b2206723cd5338
#
_entry.id   3b99d23ae144b8e123b2206723cd5338
#
_cell.length_a   1.000
_cell.length_b   1.000
_cell.length_c   1.000
_cell.angle_alpha   90.00
_cell.angle_beta   90.00
_cell.angle_gamma   90.00
#
_symmetry.space_group_name_H-M   'P 1'
#
loop_
_entity.id
_entity.type
_entity.pdbx_description
1 polymer ?
#
loop_
_entity_poly.entity_id
_entity_poly.type
_entity_poly.pdbx_seq_one_letter_code
_entity_poly.pdbx_strand_id
1 'polypeptide(L)'
;LPATLFGREMPQRGAIECGASNERGYLTAIIQLRLRRAEELRLSTAVAQLLMKPKDFLPVFILIPVMALGAGSSSVAEEEVLRAGLIPRPAQVRVGDGTFEIGSKTRVIGRGAAAGEAAKLAESLSIVLGRPIRVSSGPANEGDIELVLVQANSSASVEGYQLIVDRTGAKIRAATSAGLFYAGITLRQLVWPGTRDPAEESEAHVKEAFIRTMEITDFPRFSWRGLLVDPARHFLPFEFLKKMVDLMALHKLNTLQIHLTDDQGWRFEVKKYPRLTEVGSRRAESPRRGAPNTGDGIPYGPFFYTQTQMRELVDYARSRHVTIVPEIEMPGHFLAALAAYPEFSCTGGPFNVRTRWGVHSDILCAGNDAAVEFARNVLAEVIEVFPSEFIHIGGDEAPRERWKACARCQARIRKEGLKNEAQLQTWFNSQIEQFLTSHGRRLIGWDEILEGGLTPGAAVMSWRGTKGGIAAAEASHDVVMSPTSHCYFDYAQGKGPLEPESIGGFIPLAKVYGFEPVPSELPADRHRHVLGVQGNLWGEFMWTPQDVEYFAFPRAVALAEVAWSPAQSRNYSDFIGRLERHLKRLDRLNVNYRKPDQNDRSGQIQ
;
A
#
# COMPACT_ATOMS: atom_id res chain seq x y z
N LEU A 1 14.04 39.90 -36.81
CA LEU A 1 14.53 41.23 -36.44
C LEU A 1 13.41 42.16 -36.04
N PRO A 2 13.56 43.07 -35.04
CA PRO A 2 14.50 43.12 -33.93
C PRO A 2 13.85 43.17 -32.52
N ALA A 3 14.74 43.06 -31.54
CA ALA A 3 14.47 43.28 -30.11
C ALA A 3 14.28 44.79 -29.78
N THR A 4 13.60 45.05 -28.66
CA THR A 4 13.89 46.18 -27.72
C THR A 4 13.17 45.97 -26.39
N LEU A 5 13.93 45.79 -25.33
CA LEU A 5 14.11 46.64 -24.15
C LEU A 5 12.92 46.86 -23.24
N PHE A 6 12.99 46.34 -22.00
CA PHE A 6 12.86 47.17 -20.79
C PHE A 6 13.48 46.45 -19.58
N GLY A 7 14.61 47.02 -19.11
CA GLY A 7 15.19 46.69 -17.81
C GLY A 7 14.47 47.42 -16.69
N ARG A 8 14.43 46.78 -15.52
CA ARG A 8 14.27 47.48 -14.22
C ARG A 8 15.20 46.83 -13.20
N GLU A 9 16.08 47.65 -12.69
CA GLU A 9 17.02 47.42 -11.60
C GLU A 9 16.28 47.07 -10.30
N MET A 10 16.82 46.12 -9.55
CA MET A 10 16.46 45.92 -8.13
C MET A 10 17.53 46.58 -7.24
N PRO A 11 17.14 47.21 -6.12
CA PRO A 11 18.09 47.85 -5.21
C PRO A 11 18.78 46.82 -4.30
N GLN A 12 20.08 47.05 -4.11
CA GLN A 12 20.93 46.35 -3.14
C GLN A 12 20.44 46.59 -1.72
N ARG A 13 20.34 45.51 -0.91
CA ARG A 13 20.16 45.60 0.54
C ARG A 13 21.48 45.40 1.24
N GLY A 14 21.78 46.34 2.11
CA GLY A 14 22.97 46.43 2.91
C GLY A 14 23.14 45.26 3.92
N ALA A 15 24.40 44.93 4.18
CA ALA A 15 24.83 44.02 5.21
C ALA A 15 24.49 44.59 6.61
N ILE A 16 23.86 43.77 7.45
CA ILE A 16 23.75 44.01 8.88
C ILE A 16 24.68 43.01 9.57
N GLU A 17 25.73 43.52 10.17
CA GLU A 17 26.58 42.79 11.10
C GLU A 17 25.76 42.43 12.35
N CYS A 18 25.67 41.16 12.70
CA CYS A 18 25.08 40.68 13.93
C CYS A 18 26.17 40.23 14.88
N GLY A 19 26.41 41.03 15.93
CA GLY A 19 27.39 40.80 16.94
C GLY A 19 27.11 39.55 17.81
N ALA A 20 28.16 38.79 18.07
CA ALA A 20 28.17 37.64 18.93
C ALA A 20 28.06 38.09 20.43
N SER A 21 26.87 37.95 21.03
CA SER A 21 26.72 37.88 22.49
C SER A 21 25.28 37.51 22.87
N ASN A 22 24.98 36.22 23.04
CA ASN A 22 23.91 35.73 23.95
C ASN A 22 23.76 34.19 24.07
N GLU A 23 24.76 33.39 23.75
CA GLU A 23 24.62 31.93 23.94
C GLU A 23 24.75 31.46 25.40
N ARG A 24 25.35 32.23 26.27
CA ARG A 24 25.47 31.85 27.71
C ARG A 24 24.17 32.06 28.51
N GLY A 25 23.29 32.94 28.10
CA GLY A 25 22.00 33.18 28.78
C GLY A 25 20.99 32.07 28.61
N TYR A 26 20.94 31.43 27.45
CA TYR A 26 19.98 30.37 27.15
C TYR A 26 20.28 29.02 27.82
N LEU A 27 21.56 28.67 27.96
CA LEU A 27 21.94 27.41 28.63
C LEU A 27 21.64 27.45 30.16
N THR A 28 21.82 28.59 30.80
CA THR A 28 21.52 28.75 32.23
C THR A 28 20.01 28.68 32.52
N ALA A 29 19.17 29.22 31.63
CA ALA A 29 17.72 29.15 31.79
C ALA A 29 17.16 27.72 31.63
N ILE A 30 17.72 26.94 30.70
CA ILE A 30 17.30 25.53 30.50
C ILE A 30 17.71 24.64 31.66
N ILE A 31 18.88 24.86 32.25
CA ILE A 31 19.36 24.11 33.43
C ILE A 31 18.51 24.44 34.67
N GLN A 32 18.13 25.69 34.89
CA GLN A 32 17.24 26.07 35.99
C GLN A 32 15.83 25.54 35.86
N LEU A 33 15.28 25.45 34.64
CA LEU A 33 13.96 24.84 34.40
C LEU A 33 13.94 23.33 34.62
N ARG A 34 15.04 22.64 34.34
CA ARG A 34 15.16 21.18 34.60
C ARG A 34 15.35 20.88 36.10
N LEU A 35 16.01 21.73 36.85
CA LEU A 35 16.18 21.57 38.28
C LEU A 35 14.86 21.83 39.05
N ARG A 36 14.07 22.83 38.67
CA ARG A 36 12.75 23.06 39.29
C ARG A 36 11.76 21.91 39.02
N ARG A 37 11.79 21.29 37.85
CA ARG A 37 10.92 20.13 37.53
C ARG A 37 11.33 18.85 38.31
N ALA A 38 12.59 18.72 38.70
CA ALA A 38 13.05 17.59 39.50
C ALA A 38 12.70 17.76 41.00
N GLU A 39 12.58 18.98 41.51
CA GLU A 39 12.14 19.26 42.89
C GLU A 39 10.61 19.10 43.03
N GLU A 40 9.82 19.47 42.07
CA GLU A 40 8.35 19.24 42.06
C GLU A 40 7.98 17.75 42.02
N LEU A 41 8.77 16.92 41.33
CA LEU A 41 8.61 15.47 41.33
C LEU A 41 9.01 14.79 42.64
N ARG A 42 9.94 15.39 43.44
CA ARG A 42 10.31 14.87 44.75
C ARG A 42 9.30 15.25 45.86
N LEU A 43 8.61 16.38 45.71
CA LEU A 43 7.57 16.80 46.66
C LEU A 43 6.27 16.00 46.47
N SER A 44 5.97 15.55 45.25
CA SER A 44 4.81 14.69 44.96
C SER A 44 4.92 13.28 45.58
N THR A 45 6.12 12.74 45.68
CA THR A 45 6.37 11.41 46.26
C THR A 45 6.36 11.42 47.80
N ALA A 46 6.68 12.55 48.42
CA ALA A 46 6.68 12.70 49.89
C ALA A 46 5.27 12.89 50.48
N VAL A 47 4.35 13.50 49.73
CA VAL A 47 2.94 13.70 50.15
C VAL A 47 2.12 12.42 50.04
N ALA A 48 2.48 11.50 49.16
CA ALA A 48 1.81 10.20 49.02
C ALA A 48 2.12 9.21 50.15
N GLN A 49 3.19 9.44 50.93
CA GLN A 49 3.58 8.59 52.06
C GLN A 49 2.98 9.00 53.42
N LEU A 50 2.25 10.10 53.49
CA LEU A 50 1.74 10.63 54.77
C LEU A 50 0.26 10.44 55.06
N LEU A 51 -0.51 9.78 54.17
CA LEU A 51 -1.96 9.66 54.30
C LEU A 51 -2.54 8.24 54.31
N MET A 52 -1.83 7.21 54.75
CA MET A 52 -2.44 5.90 54.95
C MET A 52 -2.04 5.31 56.32
N LYS A 53 -2.94 5.31 57.28
CA LYS A 53 -2.87 4.49 58.50
C LYS A 53 -3.51 3.11 58.23
N PRO A 54 -2.93 2.03 58.81
CA PRO A 54 -3.33 0.68 58.48
C PRO A 54 -4.45 0.20 59.43
N LYS A 55 -5.52 -0.41 58.87
CA LYS A 55 -6.22 -1.51 59.53
C LYS A 55 -7.15 -2.22 58.54
N ASP A 56 -6.97 -3.57 58.56
CA ASP A 56 -7.91 -4.58 58.07
C ASP A 56 -8.11 -4.72 56.55
N PHE A 57 -7.21 -5.51 55.91
CA PHE A 57 -7.60 -6.50 54.89
C PHE A 57 -6.39 -7.45 54.64
N LEU A 58 -6.64 -8.76 54.73
CA LEU A 58 -5.66 -9.80 54.38
C LEU A 58 -5.30 -9.67 52.87
N PRO A 59 -4.02 -9.60 52.52
CA PRO A 59 -3.61 -9.66 51.12
C PRO A 59 -3.42 -11.11 50.70
N VAL A 60 -4.23 -11.54 49.74
CA VAL A 60 -3.82 -12.65 48.89
C VAL A 60 -2.73 -12.12 47.97
N PHE A 61 -1.49 -12.34 48.31
CA PHE A 61 -0.33 -12.11 47.45
C PHE A 61 -0.37 -13.16 46.33
N ILE A 62 -0.91 -12.81 45.16
CA ILE A 62 -0.51 -13.46 43.91
C ILE A 62 0.87 -12.86 43.56
N LEU A 63 1.91 -13.53 43.98
CA LEU A 63 3.24 -13.30 43.42
C LEU A 63 3.22 -13.71 41.95
N ILE A 64 3.05 -12.73 41.06
CA ILE A 64 3.48 -12.89 39.67
C ILE A 64 5.01 -12.75 39.70
N PRO A 65 5.77 -13.81 39.44
CA PRO A 65 7.21 -13.65 39.27
C PRO A 65 7.40 -12.79 38.01
N VAL A 66 7.81 -11.54 38.19
CA VAL A 66 8.52 -10.81 37.14
C VAL A 66 9.81 -11.57 36.91
N MET A 67 9.75 -12.59 36.05
CA MET A 67 10.98 -13.17 35.53
C MET A 67 11.70 -12.05 34.75
N ALA A 68 12.76 -11.58 35.30
CA ALA A 68 13.85 -10.95 34.58
C ALA A 68 14.40 -11.97 33.57
N LEU A 69 13.70 -12.15 32.45
CA LEU A 69 14.20 -12.88 31.30
C LEU A 69 15.24 -12.02 30.61
N GLY A 70 16.43 -12.53 30.63
CA GLY A 70 17.68 -11.91 30.36
C GLY A 70 17.79 -11.16 29.02
N ALA A 71 18.55 -10.11 29.03
CA ALA A 71 19.06 -9.34 27.90
C ALA A 71 19.72 -10.20 26.80
N GLY A 72 20.03 -11.47 27.06
CA GLY A 72 20.62 -12.40 26.11
C GLY A 72 19.61 -13.01 25.10
N SER A 73 18.32 -13.16 25.45
CA SER A 73 17.35 -13.79 24.54
C SER A 73 16.81 -12.82 23.47
N SER A 74 16.80 -11.53 23.74
CA SER A 74 16.41 -10.49 22.79
C SER A 74 17.44 -10.36 21.66
N SER A 75 18.72 -10.41 21.95
CA SER A 75 19.81 -10.27 20.96
C SER A 75 19.86 -11.44 19.97
N VAL A 76 19.62 -12.67 20.43
CA VAL A 76 19.62 -13.88 19.58
C VAL A 76 18.43 -13.89 18.63
N ALA A 77 17.24 -13.44 19.07
CA ALA A 77 16.06 -13.33 18.23
C ALA A 77 16.23 -12.25 17.15
N GLU A 78 16.82 -11.11 17.49
CA GLU A 78 17.14 -10.03 16.56
C GLU A 78 18.16 -10.48 15.50
N GLU A 79 19.22 -11.16 15.93
CA GLU A 79 20.23 -11.71 15.03
C GLU A 79 19.63 -12.72 14.04
N GLU A 80 18.73 -13.61 14.49
CA GLU A 80 18.08 -14.60 13.61
C GLU A 80 17.11 -13.95 12.61
N VAL A 81 16.31 -12.96 13.04
CA VAL A 81 15.44 -12.20 12.14
C VAL A 81 16.26 -11.45 11.08
N LEU A 82 17.39 -10.85 11.50
CA LEU A 82 18.33 -10.19 10.60
C LEU A 82 18.97 -11.21 9.64
N ARG A 83 19.46 -12.34 10.17
CA ARG A 83 20.09 -13.42 9.38
C ARG A 83 19.13 -14.00 8.34
N ALA A 84 17.88 -14.22 8.70
CA ALA A 84 16.86 -14.71 7.79
C ALA A 84 16.37 -13.65 6.81
N GLY A 85 16.62 -12.37 7.06
CA GLY A 85 16.10 -11.25 6.25
C GLY A 85 14.57 -11.27 6.16
N LEU A 86 13.90 -11.49 7.31
CA LEU A 86 12.44 -11.52 7.36
C LEU A 86 11.85 -10.13 7.16
N ILE A 87 11.06 -9.95 6.11
CA ILE A 87 10.33 -8.72 5.80
C ILE A 87 8.90 -9.09 5.32
N PRO A 88 7.86 -8.50 5.93
CA PRO A 88 7.87 -7.59 7.09
C PRO A 88 8.40 -8.25 8.37
N ARG A 89 8.96 -7.42 9.28
CA ARG A 89 9.42 -7.90 10.59
C ARG A 89 8.24 -8.43 11.40
N PRO A 90 8.31 -9.69 11.90
CA PRO A 90 7.25 -10.23 12.74
C PRO A 90 7.08 -9.48 14.07
N ALA A 91 5.86 -9.47 14.61
CA ALA A 91 5.55 -8.76 15.85
C ALA A 91 6.30 -9.31 17.06
N GLN A 92 6.44 -10.65 17.15
CA GLN A 92 7.17 -11.31 18.23
C GLN A 92 7.92 -12.52 17.69
N VAL A 93 9.20 -12.67 18.10
CA VAL A 93 10.04 -13.82 17.78
C VAL A 93 10.75 -14.27 19.04
N ARG A 94 10.69 -15.57 19.33
CA ARG A 94 11.49 -16.23 20.37
C ARG A 94 12.30 -17.33 19.72
N VAL A 95 13.60 -17.32 19.89
CA VAL A 95 14.50 -18.32 19.33
C VAL A 95 14.90 -19.31 20.42
N GLY A 96 14.80 -20.59 20.09
CA GLY A 96 15.20 -21.70 20.95
C GLY A 96 16.53 -22.34 20.53
N ASP A 97 16.87 -23.43 21.20
CA ASP A 97 18.09 -24.18 20.96
C ASP A 97 17.85 -25.38 20.04
N GLY A 98 18.65 -25.45 18.96
CA GLY A 98 18.61 -26.54 17.98
C GLY A 98 17.99 -26.10 16.65
N THR A 99 17.83 -27.06 15.77
CA THR A 99 17.35 -26.86 14.40
C THR A 99 16.34 -27.93 14.00
N PHE A 100 15.45 -27.58 13.08
CA PHE A 100 14.59 -28.47 12.33
C PHE A 100 15.11 -28.58 10.92
N GLU A 101 15.22 -29.81 10.42
CA GLU A 101 15.63 -30.11 9.05
C GLU A 101 14.41 -30.37 8.17
N ILE A 102 14.26 -29.60 7.09
CA ILE A 102 13.30 -29.89 6.02
C ILE A 102 13.99 -30.84 5.03
N GLY A 103 13.93 -32.14 5.33
CA GLY A 103 14.56 -33.19 4.56
C GLY A 103 13.64 -33.81 3.50
N SER A 104 14.13 -34.88 2.84
CA SER A 104 13.41 -35.56 1.74
C SER A 104 12.09 -36.23 2.16
N LYS A 105 11.94 -36.55 3.45
CA LYS A 105 10.74 -37.17 4.02
C LYS A 105 9.69 -36.17 4.52
N THR A 106 10.06 -34.89 4.67
CA THR A 106 9.16 -33.85 5.15
C THR A 106 7.91 -33.75 4.25
N ARG A 107 6.74 -33.70 4.90
CA ARG A 107 5.45 -33.49 4.26
C ARG A 107 4.83 -32.20 4.83
N VAL A 108 3.95 -31.58 4.06
CA VAL A 108 3.07 -30.53 4.56
C VAL A 108 1.69 -31.14 4.83
N ILE A 109 1.23 -31.02 6.06
CA ILE A 109 -0.02 -31.62 6.52
C ILE A 109 -1.08 -30.52 6.65
N GLY A 110 -2.20 -30.70 5.94
CA GLY A 110 -3.37 -29.81 6.06
C GLY A 110 -4.65 -30.62 5.93
N ARG A 111 -5.61 -30.39 6.87
CA ARG A 111 -6.90 -31.08 6.89
C ARG A 111 -8.05 -30.12 6.71
N GLY A 112 -9.11 -30.59 6.05
CA GLY A 112 -10.32 -29.78 5.84
C GLY A 112 -9.98 -28.45 5.14
N ALA A 113 -10.41 -27.35 5.72
CA ALA A 113 -10.19 -26.02 5.15
C ALA A 113 -8.70 -25.58 5.10
N ALA A 114 -7.80 -26.22 5.85
CA ALA A 114 -6.36 -25.95 5.77
C ALA A 114 -5.66 -26.65 4.59
N ALA A 115 -6.31 -27.60 3.89
CA ALA A 115 -5.69 -28.40 2.84
C ALA A 115 -5.22 -27.54 1.66
N GLY A 116 -5.98 -26.51 1.28
CA GLY A 116 -5.61 -25.61 0.20
C GLY A 116 -4.33 -24.83 0.50
N GLU A 117 -4.20 -24.30 1.72
CA GLU A 117 -2.99 -23.58 2.13
C GLU A 117 -1.79 -24.50 2.31
N ALA A 118 -2.01 -25.75 2.75
CA ALA A 118 -0.95 -26.74 2.80
C ALA A 118 -0.40 -27.08 1.40
N ALA A 119 -1.27 -27.17 0.39
CA ALA A 119 -0.84 -27.38 -1.00
C ALA A 119 0.00 -26.20 -1.52
N LYS A 120 -0.43 -24.96 -1.30
CA LYS A 120 0.30 -23.76 -1.69
C LYS A 120 1.67 -23.67 -0.99
N LEU A 121 1.72 -23.97 0.30
CA LEU A 121 2.98 -23.99 1.04
C LEU A 121 3.92 -25.06 0.50
N ALA A 122 3.44 -26.28 0.25
CA ALA A 122 4.24 -27.36 -0.30
C ALA A 122 4.79 -27.02 -1.70
N GLU A 123 3.97 -26.43 -2.58
CA GLU A 123 4.40 -25.92 -3.89
C GLU A 123 5.49 -24.87 -3.73
N SER A 124 5.26 -23.86 -2.88
CA SER A 124 6.20 -22.79 -2.61
C SER A 124 7.54 -23.29 -2.08
N LEU A 125 7.53 -24.23 -1.13
CA LEU A 125 8.74 -24.87 -0.61
C LEU A 125 9.42 -25.75 -1.67
N SER A 126 8.65 -26.42 -2.53
CA SER A 126 9.20 -27.24 -3.61
C SER A 126 10.02 -26.41 -4.60
N ILE A 127 9.55 -25.20 -4.93
CA ILE A 127 10.26 -24.25 -5.79
C ILE A 127 11.57 -23.82 -5.12
N VAL A 128 11.52 -23.44 -3.83
CA VAL A 128 12.69 -22.96 -3.10
C VAL A 128 13.75 -24.04 -2.94
N LEU A 129 13.33 -25.28 -2.65
CA LEU A 129 14.22 -26.40 -2.38
C LEU A 129 14.65 -27.17 -3.66
N GLY A 130 14.07 -26.81 -4.81
CA GLY A 130 14.35 -27.51 -6.08
C GLY A 130 13.96 -28.99 -6.09
N ARG A 131 13.03 -29.41 -5.21
CA ARG A 131 12.52 -30.76 -5.09
C ARG A 131 11.07 -30.79 -4.58
N PRO A 132 10.27 -31.81 -4.95
CA PRO A 132 8.89 -31.89 -4.52
C PRO A 132 8.74 -32.08 -3.01
N ILE A 133 7.88 -31.30 -2.38
CA ILE A 133 7.38 -31.49 -1.01
C ILE A 133 5.98 -32.08 -1.09
N ARG A 134 5.76 -33.23 -0.43
CA ARG A 134 4.48 -33.95 -0.49
C ARG A 134 3.45 -33.30 0.44
N VAL A 135 2.21 -33.25 -0.01
CA VAL A 135 1.04 -32.87 0.81
C VAL A 135 0.35 -34.11 1.34
N SER A 136 -0.17 -34.05 2.56
CA SER A 136 -0.96 -35.13 3.14
C SER A 136 -2.07 -34.58 4.05
N SER A 137 -3.19 -35.29 4.14
CA SER A 137 -4.27 -35.05 5.09
C SER A 137 -4.26 -36.03 6.28
N GLY A 138 -3.32 -36.95 6.31
CA GLY A 138 -3.14 -37.93 7.41
C GLY A 138 -2.59 -37.29 8.69
N PRO A 139 -2.32 -38.08 9.73
CA PRO A 139 -1.69 -37.60 10.95
C PRO A 139 -0.29 -37.01 10.66
N ALA A 140 0.06 -35.95 11.37
CA ALA A 140 1.41 -35.42 11.33
C ALA A 140 2.36 -36.37 12.10
N ASN A 141 3.53 -36.58 11.54
CA ASN A 141 4.63 -37.35 12.14
C ASN A 141 5.78 -36.39 12.45
N GLU A 142 6.79 -36.92 13.14
CA GLU A 142 8.07 -36.21 13.29
C GLU A 142 8.67 -35.89 11.91
N GLY A 143 9.17 -34.70 11.73
CA GLY A 143 9.69 -34.18 10.46
C GLY A 143 8.66 -33.48 9.55
N ASP A 144 7.38 -33.42 9.92
CA ASP A 144 6.34 -32.80 9.12
C ASP A 144 6.14 -31.30 9.45
N ILE A 145 5.48 -30.58 8.53
CA ILE A 145 4.99 -29.20 8.70
C ILE A 145 3.46 -29.26 8.76
N GLU A 146 2.87 -29.00 9.91
CA GLU A 146 1.42 -29.09 10.12
C GLU A 146 0.74 -27.72 10.11
N LEU A 147 -0.32 -27.56 9.31
CA LEU A 147 -1.20 -26.38 9.28
C LEU A 147 -2.52 -26.69 10.00
N VAL A 148 -2.87 -25.87 10.98
CA VAL A 148 -4.03 -26.06 11.83
C VAL A 148 -4.87 -24.79 11.90
N LEU A 149 -6.12 -24.86 11.47
CA LEU A 149 -7.11 -23.83 11.77
C LEU A 149 -7.58 -24.00 13.23
N VAL A 150 -7.49 -22.92 13.98
CA VAL A 150 -7.93 -22.85 15.38
C VAL A 150 -9.15 -21.95 15.49
N GLN A 151 -9.96 -22.16 16.55
CA GLN A 151 -11.09 -21.28 16.81
C GLN A 151 -10.58 -19.86 17.11
N ALA A 152 -11.17 -18.87 16.45
CA ALA A 152 -10.82 -17.47 16.66
C ALA A 152 -11.20 -17.03 18.08
N ASN A 153 -10.27 -16.40 18.80
CA ASN A 153 -10.61 -15.61 19.98
C ASN A 153 -11.08 -14.23 19.51
N SER A 154 -12.03 -13.64 20.21
CA SER A 154 -12.67 -12.36 19.85
C SER A 154 -11.69 -11.17 19.67
N SER A 155 -10.47 -11.29 20.18
CA SER A 155 -9.39 -10.30 20.08
C SER A 155 -8.29 -10.64 19.05
N ALA A 156 -8.37 -11.81 18.38
CA ALA A 156 -7.33 -12.22 17.44
C ALA A 156 -7.54 -11.56 16.07
N SER A 157 -6.46 -11.05 15.47
CA SER A 157 -6.49 -10.60 14.07
C SER A 157 -6.87 -11.76 13.15
N VAL A 158 -7.77 -11.51 12.20
CA VAL A 158 -8.19 -12.51 11.21
C VAL A 158 -7.03 -12.99 10.31
N GLU A 159 -5.99 -12.18 10.16
CA GLU A 159 -4.79 -12.49 9.38
C GLU A 159 -3.59 -12.90 10.26
N GLY A 160 -3.79 -12.92 11.60
CA GLY A 160 -2.76 -13.30 12.56
C GLY A 160 -2.47 -14.79 12.57
N TYR A 161 -1.25 -15.15 12.99
CA TYR A 161 -0.80 -16.53 13.07
C TYR A 161 0.24 -16.76 14.18
N GLN A 162 0.43 -18.04 14.52
CA GLN A 162 1.53 -18.55 15.30
C GLN A 162 2.29 -19.60 14.47
N LEU A 163 3.59 -19.46 14.35
CA LEU A 163 4.50 -20.42 13.74
C LEU A 163 5.44 -20.93 14.84
N ILE A 164 5.38 -22.24 15.11
CA ILE A 164 6.25 -22.92 16.07
C ILE A 164 7.14 -23.88 15.26
N VAL A 165 8.45 -23.71 15.38
CA VAL A 165 9.45 -24.62 14.82
C VAL A 165 10.20 -25.23 15.99
N ASP A 166 10.11 -26.53 16.17
CA ASP A 166 10.88 -27.32 17.14
C ASP A 166 11.75 -28.37 16.42
N ARG A 167 12.50 -29.19 17.17
CA ARG A 167 13.39 -30.21 16.57
C ARG A 167 12.63 -31.31 15.84
N THR A 168 11.34 -31.45 16.11
CA THR A 168 10.50 -32.53 15.60
C THR A 168 9.64 -32.11 14.41
N GLY A 169 9.60 -30.80 14.08
CA GLY A 169 8.82 -30.31 12.95
C GLY A 169 8.47 -28.83 13.03
N ALA A 170 7.50 -28.44 12.21
CA ALA A 170 6.93 -27.10 12.27
C ALA A 170 5.40 -27.15 12.36
N LYS A 171 4.83 -26.29 13.19
CA LYS A 171 3.39 -26.16 13.35
C LYS A 171 2.93 -24.72 13.12
N ILE A 172 2.01 -24.55 12.19
CA ILE A 172 1.37 -23.28 11.87
C ILE A 172 -0.06 -23.29 12.40
N ARG A 173 -0.43 -22.28 13.18
CA ARG A 173 -1.77 -22.11 13.75
C ARG A 173 -2.32 -20.74 13.39
N ALA A 174 -3.54 -20.67 12.88
CA ALA A 174 -4.23 -19.41 12.57
C ALA A 174 -5.74 -19.59 12.66
N ALA A 175 -6.46 -18.49 12.80
CA ALA A 175 -7.92 -18.51 12.82
C ALA A 175 -8.54 -18.63 11.42
N THR A 176 -7.80 -18.23 10.38
CA THR A 176 -8.27 -18.19 8.99
C THR A 176 -7.23 -18.76 8.03
N SER A 177 -7.65 -19.04 6.79
CA SER A 177 -6.74 -19.43 5.69
C SER A 177 -5.74 -18.32 5.38
N ALA A 178 -6.09 -17.04 5.50
CA ALA A 178 -5.17 -15.92 5.29
C ALA A 178 -4.02 -15.95 6.31
N GLY A 179 -4.31 -16.18 7.59
CA GLY A 179 -3.27 -16.33 8.61
C GLY A 179 -2.35 -17.53 8.34
N LEU A 180 -2.89 -18.69 7.90
CA LEU A 180 -2.07 -19.84 7.49
C LEU A 180 -1.17 -19.50 6.30
N PHE A 181 -1.70 -18.77 5.32
CA PHE A 181 -0.95 -18.31 4.14
C PHE A 181 0.22 -17.41 4.54
N TYR A 182 -0.02 -16.37 5.35
CA TYR A 182 1.03 -15.44 5.78
C TYR A 182 2.11 -16.10 6.66
N ALA A 183 1.72 -17.07 7.48
CA ALA A 183 2.68 -17.92 8.18
C ALA A 183 3.54 -18.75 7.20
N GLY A 184 2.91 -19.28 6.15
CA GLY A 184 3.60 -19.98 5.06
C GLY A 184 4.62 -19.08 4.35
N ILE A 185 4.27 -17.80 4.10
CA ILE A 185 5.21 -16.79 3.56
C ILE A 185 6.41 -16.59 4.49
N THR A 186 6.17 -16.50 5.80
CA THR A 186 7.25 -16.35 6.78
C THR A 186 8.14 -17.59 6.81
N LEU A 187 7.55 -18.81 6.85
CA LEU A 187 8.31 -20.05 6.81
C LEU A 187 9.13 -20.17 5.51
N ARG A 188 8.55 -19.80 4.38
CA ARG A 188 9.26 -19.74 3.10
C ARG A 188 10.47 -18.81 3.15
N GLN A 189 10.34 -17.64 3.79
CA GLN A 189 11.46 -16.69 3.95
C GLN A 189 12.57 -17.26 4.85
N LEU A 190 12.23 -18.04 5.88
CA LEU A 190 13.20 -18.73 6.73
C LEU A 190 13.98 -19.83 5.98
N VAL A 191 13.34 -20.48 5.01
CA VAL A 191 13.92 -21.58 4.22
C VAL A 191 14.71 -21.06 3.02
N TRP A 192 14.35 -19.90 2.50
CA TRP A 192 14.90 -19.37 1.24
C TRP A 192 16.40 -19.09 1.36
N PRO A 193 17.22 -19.48 0.36
CA PRO A 193 18.64 -19.17 0.34
C PRO A 193 18.92 -17.66 0.44
N GLY A 194 19.84 -17.30 1.26
CA GLY A 194 20.17 -15.97 1.76
C GLY A 194 20.43 -16.05 3.27
N THR A 195 20.05 -17.19 3.87
CA THR A 195 20.32 -17.52 5.27
C THR A 195 21.66 -18.24 5.45
N ARG A 196 22.34 -18.66 4.37
CA ARG A 196 23.70 -19.23 4.40
C ARG A 196 24.75 -18.15 4.12
N ASP A 197 25.98 -18.43 4.59
CA ASP A 197 27.14 -17.61 4.26
C ASP A 197 27.28 -17.51 2.73
N PRO A 198 27.49 -16.31 2.14
CA PRO A 198 27.74 -16.16 0.71
C PRO A 198 28.90 -17.01 0.16
N ALA A 199 29.84 -17.41 1.01
CA ALA A 199 30.94 -18.30 0.67
C ALA A 199 30.51 -19.76 0.47
N GLU A 200 29.32 -20.16 0.98
CA GLU A 200 28.78 -21.53 0.89
C GLU A 200 27.71 -21.68 -0.21
N GLU A 201 27.32 -20.60 -0.89
CA GLU A 201 26.34 -20.64 -1.98
C GLU A 201 26.98 -21.18 -3.28
N SER A 202 27.01 -22.51 -3.42
CA SER A 202 27.12 -23.10 -4.75
C SER A 202 25.79 -22.97 -5.49
N GLU A 203 25.80 -22.83 -6.82
CA GLU A 203 24.59 -22.74 -7.68
C GLU A 203 23.65 -23.97 -7.61
N ALA A 204 24.01 -25.00 -6.83
CA ALA A 204 23.21 -26.17 -6.63
C ALA A 204 22.01 -25.87 -5.71
N HIS A 205 20.82 -26.30 -6.12
CA HIS A 205 19.59 -26.26 -5.32
C HIS A 205 19.84 -26.72 -3.89
N VAL A 206 19.33 -25.95 -2.91
CA VAL A 206 19.40 -26.32 -1.49
C VAL A 206 18.52 -27.55 -1.29
N LYS A 207 19.12 -28.75 -1.31
CA LYS A 207 18.36 -30.00 -1.15
C LYS A 207 17.79 -30.19 0.25
N GLU A 208 18.40 -29.58 1.25
CA GLU A 208 18.02 -29.63 2.67
C GLU A 208 18.08 -28.22 3.26
N ALA A 209 17.12 -27.87 4.09
CA ALA A 209 17.08 -26.58 4.77
C ALA A 209 17.00 -26.81 6.29
N PHE A 210 17.82 -26.07 7.03
CA PHE A 210 17.83 -26.09 8.50
C PHE A 210 17.27 -24.78 9.01
N ILE A 211 16.22 -24.86 9.81
CA ILE A 211 15.59 -23.72 10.47
C ILE A 211 15.87 -23.82 11.96
N ARG A 212 16.34 -22.75 12.59
CA ARG A 212 16.45 -22.72 14.06
C ARG A 212 15.08 -22.94 14.71
N THR A 213 15.07 -23.62 15.84
CA THR A 213 13.85 -23.71 16.65
C THR A 213 13.42 -22.32 17.09
N MET A 214 12.16 -22.01 16.88
CA MET A 214 11.61 -20.68 17.19
C MET A 214 10.10 -20.70 17.33
N GLU A 215 9.59 -19.68 17.99
CA GLU A 215 8.18 -19.34 18.04
C GLU A 215 8.00 -17.91 17.52
N ILE A 216 7.13 -17.77 16.50
CA ILE A 216 6.74 -16.49 15.91
C ILE A 216 5.26 -16.30 16.15
N THR A 217 4.88 -15.18 16.79
CA THR A 217 3.50 -14.69 16.83
C THR A 217 3.44 -13.39 16.06
N ASP A 218 2.58 -13.34 15.03
CA ASP A 218 2.58 -12.25 14.08
C ASP A 218 1.18 -11.92 13.58
N PHE A 219 0.95 -10.64 13.28
CA PHE A 219 -0.33 -10.12 12.80
C PHE A 219 -0.13 -8.74 12.16
N PRO A 220 -0.97 -8.35 11.18
CA PRO A 220 -0.86 -7.05 10.54
C PRO A 220 -1.35 -5.92 11.46
N ARG A 221 -0.72 -4.76 11.32
CA ARG A 221 -1.14 -3.51 11.95
C ARG A 221 -2.39 -2.93 11.27
N PHE A 222 -2.46 -3.01 9.95
CA PHE A 222 -3.54 -2.45 9.15
C PHE A 222 -4.22 -3.51 8.28
N SER A 223 -5.53 -3.33 8.05
CA SER A 223 -6.34 -4.18 7.17
C SER A 223 -6.11 -3.87 5.68
N TRP A 224 -5.81 -2.61 5.33
CA TRP A 224 -5.47 -2.20 3.96
C TRP A 224 -3.95 -2.00 3.82
N ARG A 225 -3.33 -2.81 2.98
CA ARG A 225 -1.90 -2.76 2.69
C ARG A 225 -1.74 -2.79 1.17
N GLY A 226 -1.81 -1.59 0.56
CA GLY A 226 -2.08 -1.43 -0.86
C GLY A 226 -0.91 -1.03 -1.73
N LEU A 227 -1.04 -1.41 -3.01
CA LEU A 227 -0.35 -0.78 -4.14
C LEU A 227 -1.37 -0.42 -5.22
N LEU A 228 -1.12 0.67 -5.95
CA LEU A 228 -1.81 1.00 -7.20
C LEU A 228 -0.86 0.78 -8.37
N VAL A 229 -1.40 0.24 -9.48
CA VAL A 229 -0.74 0.23 -10.79
C VAL A 229 -1.65 0.89 -11.83
N ASP A 230 -1.05 1.59 -12.80
CA ASP A 230 -1.74 2.41 -13.79
C ASP A 230 -1.54 1.90 -15.24
N PRO A 231 -2.34 0.94 -15.70
CA PRO A 231 -2.34 0.53 -17.10
C PRO A 231 -3.03 1.53 -18.04
N ALA A 232 -3.73 2.56 -17.51
CA ALA A 232 -4.42 3.53 -18.36
C ALA A 232 -3.42 4.41 -19.11
N ARG A 233 -2.35 4.87 -18.46
CA ARG A 233 -1.28 5.66 -19.08
C ARG A 233 -0.36 4.79 -19.93
N HIS A 234 0.22 3.72 -19.35
CA HIS A 234 0.97 2.71 -20.09
C HIS A 234 0.47 1.31 -19.75
N PHE A 235 0.02 0.59 -20.78
CA PHE A 235 -0.60 -0.72 -20.62
C PHE A 235 0.37 -1.75 -20.06
N LEU A 236 -0.08 -2.47 -19.06
CA LEU A 236 0.67 -3.55 -18.41
C LEU A 236 0.20 -4.91 -18.93
N PRO A 237 1.09 -5.79 -19.40
CA PRO A 237 0.72 -7.14 -19.80
C PRO A 237 0.00 -7.90 -18.68
N PHE A 238 -0.99 -8.71 -19.03
CA PHE A 238 -1.79 -9.48 -18.08
C PHE A 238 -0.94 -10.35 -17.13
N GLU A 239 0.09 -11.02 -17.67
CA GLU A 239 1.02 -11.82 -16.85
C GLU A 239 1.85 -10.97 -15.88
N PHE A 240 2.11 -9.71 -16.20
CA PHE A 240 2.77 -8.81 -15.26
C PHE A 240 1.88 -8.44 -14.08
N LEU A 241 0.57 -8.30 -14.27
CA LEU A 241 -0.36 -8.09 -13.15
C LEU A 241 -0.35 -9.29 -12.18
N LYS A 242 -0.26 -10.52 -12.70
CA LYS A 242 -0.08 -11.72 -11.87
C LYS A 242 1.25 -11.70 -11.12
N LYS A 243 2.34 -11.30 -11.78
CA LYS A 243 3.66 -11.12 -11.12
C LYS A 243 3.59 -10.10 -9.99
N MET A 244 2.90 -8.97 -10.20
CA MET A 244 2.69 -7.98 -9.14
C MET A 244 1.92 -8.56 -7.95
N VAL A 245 0.87 -9.35 -8.19
CA VAL A 245 0.14 -10.07 -7.13
C VAL A 245 1.06 -11.01 -6.35
N ASP A 246 1.93 -11.76 -7.02
CA ASP A 246 2.89 -12.66 -6.35
C ASP A 246 3.91 -11.87 -5.49
N LEU A 247 4.41 -10.75 -6.02
CA LEU A 247 5.32 -9.89 -5.28
C LEU A 247 4.64 -9.24 -4.08
N MET A 248 3.39 -8.80 -4.21
CA MET A 248 2.60 -8.28 -3.10
C MET A 248 2.38 -9.34 -2.02
N ALA A 249 1.99 -10.53 -2.41
CA ALA A 249 1.79 -11.67 -1.49
C ALA A 249 3.07 -12.03 -0.72
N LEU A 250 4.23 -12.02 -1.38
CA LEU A 250 5.54 -12.24 -0.74
C LEU A 250 5.82 -11.23 0.38
N HIS A 251 5.34 -10.00 0.23
CA HIS A 251 5.50 -8.92 1.19
C HIS A 251 4.30 -8.73 2.12
N LYS A 252 3.32 -9.63 2.09
CA LYS A 252 2.07 -9.56 2.88
C LYS A 252 1.23 -8.31 2.59
N LEU A 253 1.39 -7.69 1.42
CA LEU A 253 0.47 -6.69 0.88
C LEU A 253 -0.78 -7.40 0.36
N ASN A 254 -1.98 -6.81 0.57
CA ASN A 254 -3.24 -7.51 0.33
C ASN A 254 -4.25 -6.78 -0.55
N THR A 255 -3.93 -5.60 -1.07
CA THR A 255 -4.85 -4.82 -1.89
C THR A 255 -4.14 -4.24 -3.11
N LEU A 256 -4.52 -4.67 -4.31
CA LEU A 256 -4.04 -4.13 -5.58
C LEU A 256 -5.15 -3.29 -6.22
N GLN A 257 -4.98 -1.98 -6.21
CA GLN A 257 -5.81 -1.06 -6.99
C GLN A 257 -5.29 -1.04 -8.43
N ILE A 258 -6.20 -1.20 -9.39
CA ILE A 258 -5.87 -1.12 -10.81
C ILE A 258 -6.60 0.09 -11.39
N HIS A 259 -5.84 1.09 -11.81
CA HIS A 259 -6.34 2.31 -12.45
C HIS A 259 -6.68 2.01 -13.92
N LEU A 260 -7.91 1.54 -14.14
CA LEU A 260 -8.33 0.95 -15.42
C LEU A 260 -8.70 1.98 -16.48
N THR A 261 -8.95 3.24 -16.08
CA THR A 261 -9.45 4.26 -17.00
C THR A 261 -8.89 5.64 -16.67
N ASP A 262 -8.52 6.38 -17.73
CA ASP A 262 -8.07 7.77 -17.64
C ASP A 262 -8.26 8.46 -19.00
N ASP A 263 -7.92 9.73 -19.12
CA ASP A 263 -7.97 10.54 -20.36
C ASP A 263 -7.21 9.90 -21.53
N GLN A 264 -6.14 9.13 -21.24
CA GLN A 264 -5.25 8.54 -22.23
C GLN A 264 -5.59 7.08 -22.58
N GLY A 265 -6.55 6.49 -21.90
CA GLY A 265 -6.95 5.12 -22.24
C GLY A 265 -8.02 4.51 -21.34
N TRP A 266 -8.86 3.74 -21.95
CA TRP A 266 -9.86 2.88 -21.31
C TRP A 266 -9.43 1.43 -21.41
N ARG A 267 -9.21 0.74 -20.27
CA ARG A 267 -8.56 -0.58 -20.23
C ARG A 267 -9.47 -1.73 -19.81
N PHE A 268 -10.76 -1.51 -19.63
CA PHE A 268 -11.70 -2.54 -19.19
C PHE A 268 -12.81 -2.76 -20.24
N GLU A 269 -13.05 -4.02 -20.62
CA GLU A 269 -14.14 -4.39 -21.51
C GLU A 269 -15.50 -4.15 -20.85
N VAL A 270 -16.36 -3.34 -21.48
CA VAL A 270 -17.76 -3.13 -21.10
C VAL A 270 -18.64 -3.53 -22.28
N LYS A 271 -19.34 -4.64 -22.15
CA LYS A 271 -20.10 -5.25 -23.26
C LYS A 271 -21.24 -4.39 -23.72
N LYS A 272 -21.91 -3.69 -22.83
CA LYS A 272 -22.99 -2.75 -23.13
C LYS A 272 -22.48 -1.53 -23.93
N TYR A 273 -21.20 -1.20 -23.75
CA TYR A 273 -20.59 -0.03 -24.39
C TYR A 273 -19.29 -0.39 -25.13
N PRO A 274 -19.36 -1.16 -26.25
CA PRO A 274 -18.16 -1.71 -26.90
C PRO A 274 -17.20 -0.64 -27.43
N ARG A 275 -17.71 0.55 -27.81
CA ARG A 275 -16.85 1.66 -28.26
C ARG A 275 -15.86 2.14 -27.20
N LEU A 276 -16.07 1.85 -25.91
CA LEU A 276 -15.10 2.14 -24.87
C LEU A 276 -13.75 1.45 -25.14
N THR A 277 -13.78 0.21 -25.64
CA THR A 277 -12.56 -0.52 -26.02
C THR A 277 -12.23 -0.38 -27.52
N GLU A 278 -13.18 -0.18 -28.39
CA GLU A 278 -12.91 0.07 -29.82
C GLU A 278 -12.22 1.41 -30.07
N VAL A 279 -12.64 2.46 -29.36
CA VAL A 279 -12.12 3.84 -29.49
C VAL A 279 -11.22 4.19 -28.30
N GLY A 280 -11.74 4.05 -27.07
CA GLY A 280 -11.07 4.52 -25.85
C GLY A 280 -9.79 3.77 -25.50
N SER A 281 -9.57 2.55 -26.03
CA SER A 281 -8.33 1.78 -25.78
C SER A 281 -7.15 2.20 -26.67
N ARG A 282 -7.35 3.17 -27.57
CA ARG A 282 -6.35 3.62 -28.55
C ARG A 282 -6.10 5.10 -28.41
N ARG A 283 -4.90 5.55 -28.74
CA ARG A 283 -4.56 6.97 -28.93
C ARG A 283 -3.61 7.14 -30.11
N ALA A 284 -3.60 8.34 -30.71
CA ALA A 284 -2.85 8.60 -31.93
C ALA A 284 -1.33 8.49 -31.76
N GLU A 285 -0.83 8.86 -30.58
CA GLU A 285 0.57 8.79 -30.17
C GLU A 285 0.69 8.83 -28.66
N SER A 286 1.87 8.55 -28.11
CA SER A 286 2.18 8.74 -26.69
C SER A 286 3.19 9.87 -26.52
N PRO A 287 3.32 10.48 -25.30
CA PRO A 287 4.45 11.33 -24.99
C PRO A 287 5.76 10.58 -25.19
N ARG A 288 6.76 11.29 -25.71
CA ARG A 288 8.06 10.70 -26.02
C ARG A 288 8.92 10.60 -24.76
N ARG A 289 9.55 9.46 -24.55
CA ARG A 289 10.52 9.29 -23.45
C ARG A 289 11.65 10.31 -23.57
N GLY A 290 11.96 11.01 -22.47
CA GLY A 290 12.94 12.09 -22.44
C GLY A 290 12.48 13.43 -23.06
N ALA A 291 11.24 13.50 -23.58
CA ALA A 291 10.65 14.72 -24.14
C ALA A 291 9.12 14.68 -24.03
N PRO A 292 8.55 14.69 -22.82
CA PRO A 292 7.13 14.36 -22.58
C PRO A 292 6.15 15.37 -23.20
N ASN A 293 6.61 16.55 -23.58
CA ASN A 293 5.78 17.55 -24.27
C ASN A 293 5.67 17.31 -25.78
N THR A 294 6.41 16.32 -26.34
CA THR A 294 6.36 15.93 -27.75
C THR A 294 5.77 14.54 -27.88
N GLY A 295 5.08 14.26 -29.03
CA GLY A 295 4.62 12.93 -29.35
C GLY A 295 5.73 12.06 -29.90
N ASP A 296 5.56 10.74 -29.81
CA ASP A 296 6.43 9.76 -30.45
C ASP A 296 6.01 9.47 -31.90
N GLY A 297 4.81 9.94 -32.30
CA GLY A 297 4.23 9.73 -33.63
C GLY A 297 3.78 8.28 -33.87
N ILE A 298 3.71 7.44 -32.85
CA ILE A 298 3.40 6.01 -32.96
C ILE A 298 2.00 5.75 -32.39
N PRO A 299 1.04 5.20 -33.20
CA PRO A 299 -0.26 4.82 -32.67
C PRO A 299 -0.15 3.82 -31.53
N TYR A 300 -0.88 4.07 -30.44
CA TYR A 300 -0.84 3.27 -29.22
C TYR A 300 -2.14 2.49 -29.03
N GLY A 301 -2.07 1.17 -28.97
CA GLY A 301 -3.22 0.30 -28.77
C GLY A 301 -3.72 -0.39 -30.07
N PRO A 302 -4.85 -1.16 -29.98
CA PRO A 302 -5.78 -1.26 -28.85
C PRO A 302 -5.18 -2.05 -27.69
N PHE A 303 -5.31 -1.50 -26.49
CA PHE A 303 -4.86 -2.17 -25.27
C PHE A 303 -5.96 -2.14 -24.21
N PHE A 304 -6.47 -3.29 -23.84
CA PHE A 304 -7.48 -3.44 -22.79
C PHE A 304 -7.49 -4.88 -22.26
N TYR A 305 -8.10 -5.08 -21.11
CA TYR A 305 -8.36 -6.40 -20.54
C TYR A 305 -9.81 -6.79 -20.78
N THR A 306 -10.02 -8.04 -21.17
CA THR A 306 -11.35 -8.63 -21.23
C THR A 306 -11.88 -8.92 -19.82
N GLN A 307 -13.20 -8.98 -19.68
CA GLN A 307 -13.81 -9.39 -18.40
C GLN A 307 -13.35 -10.80 -17.97
N THR A 308 -13.09 -11.69 -18.94
CA THR A 308 -12.57 -13.04 -18.65
C THR A 308 -11.18 -12.98 -18.04
N GLN A 309 -10.27 -12.17 -18.59
CA GLN A 309 -8.95 -11.96 -18.01
C GLN A 309 -9.04 -11.36 -16.60
N MET A 310 -9.92 -10.37 -16.39
CA MET A 310 -10.04 -9.77 -15.06
C MET A 310 -10.64 -10.74 -14.03
N ARG A 311 -11.59 -11.60 -14.39
CA ARG A 311 -12.06 -12.68 -13.51
C ARG A 311 -10.93 -13.65 -13.16
N GLU A 312 -10.12 -14.04 -14.14
CA GLU A 312 -8.94 -14.89 -13.91
C GLU A 312 -7.94 -14.22 -12.95
N LEU A 313 -7.67 -12.92 -13.13
CA LEU A 313 -6.80 -12.17 -12.23
C LEU A 313 -7.37 -12.10 -10.80
N VAL A 314 -8.68 -11.86 -10.67
CA VAL A 314 -9.35 -11.85 -9.36
C VAL A 314 -9.24 -13.20 -8.66
N ASP A 315 -9.46 -14.30 -9.37
CA ASP A 315 -9.33 -15.65 -8.81
C ASP A 315 -7.87 -15.97 -8.42
N TYR A 316 -6.93 -15.55 -9.27
CA TYR A 316 -5.50 -15.69 -9.02
C TYR A 316 -5.08 -14.92 -7.76
N ALA A 317 -5.47 -13.65 -7.65
CA ALA A 317 -5.18 -12.78 -6.51
C ALA A 317 -5.84 -13.30 -5.22
N ARG A 318 -7.11 -13.72 -5.28
CA ARG A 318 -7.82 -14.33 -4.16
C ARG A 318 -7.10 -15.57 -3.62
N SER A 319 -6.53 -16.39 -4.51
CA SER A 319 -5.74 -17.56 -4.10
C SER A 319 -4.48 -17.19 -3.30
N ARG A 320 -4.05 -15.93 -3.37
CA ARG A 320 -2.88 -15.34 -2.67
C ARG A 320 -3.28 -14.33 -1.59
N HIS A 321 -4.56 -14.30 -1.24
CA HIS A 321 -5.13 -13.36 -0.27
C HIS A 321 -4.88 -11.89 -0.63
N VAL A 322 -4.87 -11.57 -1.93
CA VAL A 322 -4.84 -10.22 -2.47
C VAL A 322 -6.20 -9.88 -3.08
N THR A 323 -6.75 -8.73 -2.69
CA THR A 323 -7.99 -8.19 -3.24
C THR A 323 -7.66 -7.24 -4.40
N ILE A 324 -8.33 -7.40 -5.53
CA ILE A 324 -8.26 -6.45 -6.63
C ILE A 324 -9.36 -5.39 -6.44
N VAL A 325 -8.97 -4.13 -6.32
CA VAL A 325 -9.87 -2.98 -6.27
C VAL A 325 -9.82 -2.29 -7.65
N PRO A 326 -10.89 -2.35 -8.45
CA PRO A 326 -10.93 -1.64 -9.72
C PRO A 326 -11.14 -0.14 -9.49
N GLU A 327 -10.45 0.68 -10.29
CA GLU A 327 -10.70 2.11 -10.36
C GLU A 327 -11.24 2.48 -11.73
N ILE A 328 -12.39 3.13 -11.73
CA ILE A 328 -13.07 3.69 -12.90
C ILE A 328 -13.26 5.18 -12.64
N GLU A 329 -12.47 5.98 -13.29
CA GLU A 329 -12.47 7.43 -13.11
C GLU A 329 -13.81 8.06 -13.48
N MET A 330 -14.30 8.93 -12.59
CA MET A 330 -15.46 9.79 -12.84
C MET A 330 -15.59 10.88 -11.75
N PRO A 331 -16.02 12.10 -12.05
CA PRO A 331 -16.40 12.58 -13.39
C PRO A 331 -15.23 13.13 -14.22
N GLY A 332 -14.06 13.37 -13.61
CA GLY A 332 -12.79 13.73 -14.23
C GLY A 332 -12.08 12.56 -14.87
N HIS A 333 -10.92 12.81 -15.54
CA HIS A 333 -10.10 11.78 -16.19
C HIS A 333 -10.89 10.83 -17.10
N PHE A 334 -11.89 11.39 -17.79
CA PHE A 334 -12.93 10.63 -18.50
C PHE A 334 -12.86 10.77 -20.03
N LEU A 335 -11.83 11.46 -20.57
CA LEU A 335 -11.80 11.84 -21.97
C LEU A 335 -11.76 10.63 -22.92
N ALA A 336 -11.12 9.52 -22.55
CA ALA A 336 -11.14 8.31 -23.38
C ALA A 336 -12.57 7.76 -23.56
N ALA A 337 -13.40 7.82 -22.51
CA ALA A 337 -14.82 7.46 -22.60
C ALA A 337 -15.62 8.48 -23.42
N LEU A 338 -15.34 9.77 -23.27
CA LEU A 338 -16.01 10.83 -24.05
C LEU A 338 -15.60 10.80 -25.52
N ALA A 339 -14.41 10.35 -25.87
CA ALA A 339 -14.03 10.11 -27.26
C ALA A 339 -14.86 8.98 -27.90
N ALA A 340 -15.24 7.99 -27.09
CA ALA A 340 -16.12 6.91 -27.53
C ALA A 340 -17.62 7.31 -27.56
N TYR A 341 -18.06 8.10 -26.56
CA TYR A 341 -19.45 8.49 -26.33
C TYR A 341 -19.56 9.99 -25.99
N PRO A 342 -19.36 10.89 -26.98
CA PRO A 342 -19.29 12.33 -26.77
C PRO A 342 -20.59 12.95 -26.24
N GLU A 343 -21.73 12.32 -26.44
CA GLU A 343 -23.05 12.73 -25.96
C GLU A 343 -23.16 12.80 -24.43
N PHE A 344 -22.25 12.14 -23.69
CA PHE A 344 -22.21 12.19 -22.23
C PHE A 344 -21.39 13.36 -21.69
N SER A 345 -20.77 14.16 -22.56
CA SER A 345 -20.08 15.41 -22.18
C SER A 345 -21.03 16.60 -22.09
N CYS A 346 -20.53 17.71 -21.57
CA CYS A 346 -21.25 18.98 -21.57
C CYS A 346 -21.38 19.61 -22.97
N THR A 347 -20.41 19.37 -23.85
CA THR A 347 -20.26 20.05 -25.16
C THR A 347 -20.67 19.18 -26.34
N GLY A 348 -20.73 17.85 -26.19
CA GLY A 348 -21.10 16.92 -27.26
C GLY A 348 -19.95 16.57 -28.21
N GLY A 349 -18.74 17.04 -27.96
CA GLY A 349 -17.56 16.71 -28.77
C GLY A 349 -17.50 17.41 -30.12
N PRO A 350 -16.77 16.84 -31.13
CA PRO A 350 -16.03 15.57 -31.07
C PRO A 350 -14.78 15.60 -30.17
N PHE A 351 -14.37 14.46 -29.65
CA PHE A 351 -13.17 14.30 -28.83
C PHE A 351 -12.24 13.23 -29.42
N ASN A 352 -10.94 13.36 -29.10
CA ASN A 352 -9.95 12.33 -29.31
C ASN A 352 -9.42 11.85 -27.94
N VAL A 353 -9.02 10.59 -27.88
CA VAL A 353 -8.30 10.07 -26.70
C VAL A 353 -7.00 10.86 -26.54
N ARG A 354 -6.71 11.29 -25.31
CA ARG A 354 -5.61 12.21 -25.03
C ARG A 354 -4.25 11.60 -25.30
N THR A 355 -3.33 12.41 -25.83
CA THR A 355 -1.97 12.00 -26.17
C THR A 355 -0.90 12.68 -25.30
N ARG A 356 -1.32 13.40 -24.26
CA ARG A 356 -0.43 14.11 -23.31
C ARG A 356 -0.89 13.86 -21.88
N TRP A 357 0.04 13.99 -20.94
CA TRP A 357 -0.26 13.87 -19.50
C TRP A 357 -0.96 15.11 -18.96
N GLY A 358 -1.50 15.01 -17.74
CA GLY A 358 -2.14 16.09 -16.99
C GLY A 358 -3.66 16.11 -17.12
N VAL A 359 -4.30 17.09 -16.51
CA VAL A 359 -5.76 17.25 -16.37
C VAL A 359 -6.40 17.77 -17.65
N HIS A 360 -7.60 17.28 -18.01
CA HIS A 360 -8.40 17.75 -19.15
C HIS A 360 -9.69 18.41 -18.68
N SER A 361 -10.11 19.48 -19.36
CA SER A 361 -11.29 20.25 -18.98
C SER A 361 -12.63 19.60 -19.29
N ASP A 362 -12.67 18.67 -20.26
CA ASP A 362 -13.90 17.96 -20.61
C ASP A 362 -14.07 16.72 -19.74
N ILE A 363 -15.13 16.75 -18.94
CA ILE A 363 -15.48 15.74 -17.95
C ILE A 363 -16.92 15.26 -18.19
N LEU A 364 -17.33 14.19 -17.51
CA LEU A 364 -18.69 13.67 -17.58
C LEU A 364 -19.71 14.74 -17.17
N CYS A 365 -20.81 14.84 -17.91
CA CYS A 365 -21.85 15.85 -17.67
C CYS A 365 -22.79 15.41 -16.53
N ALA A 366 -22.57 15.88 -15.31
CA ALA A 366 -23.42 15.56 -14.17
C ALA A 366 -24.87 16.09 -14.29
N GLY A 367 -25.12 17.06 -15.17
CA GLY A 367 -26.47 17.53 -15.47
C GLY A 367 -27.26 16.66 -16.45
N ASN A 368 -26.62 15.65 -17.07
CA ASN A 368 -27.23 14.74 -18.04
C ASN A 368 -27.59 13.41 -17.38
N ASP A 369 -28.88 13.11 -17.25
CA ASP A 369 -29.36 11.85 -16.64
C ASP A 369 -28.83 10.61 -17.37
N ALA A 370 -28.72 10.66 -18.72
CA ALA A 370 -28.16 9.58 -19.50
C ALA A 370 -26.66 9.34 -19.21
N ALA A 371 -25.90 10.38 -18.86
CA ALA A 371 -24.51 10.25 -18.46
C ALA A 371 -24.37 9.60 -17.06
N VAL A 372 -25.26 9.93 -16.14
CA VAL A 372 -25.31 9.25 -14.82
C VAL A 372 -25.67 7.79 -14.98
N GLU A 373 -26.66 7.49 -15.83
CA GLU A 373 -27.06 6.10 -16.14
C GLU A 373 -25.96 5.33 -16.87
N PHE A 374 -25.21 5.98 -17.78
CA PHE A 374 -24.03 5.39 -18.40
C PHE A 374 -22.99 4.95 -17.35
N ALA A 375 -22.66 5.83 -16.40
CA ALA A 375 -21.73 5.52 -15.32
C ALA A 375 -22.20 4.33 -14.47
N ARG A 376 -23.49 4.27 -14.11
CA ARG A 376 -24.08 3.13 -13.39
C ARG A 376 -24.01 1.82 -14.18
N ASN A 377 -24.30 1.88 -15.50
CA ASN A 377 -24.22 0.70 -16.36
C ASN A 377 -22.80 0.17 -16.52
N VAL A 378 -21.79 1.06 -16.58
CA VAL A 378 -20.38 0.66 -16.56
C VAL A 378 -20.05 -0.04 -15.23
N LEU A 379 -20.42 0.57 -14.11
CA LEU A 379 -20.19 -0.01 -12.79
C LEU A 379 -20.96 -1.31 -12.55
N ALA A 380 -22.12 -1.52 -13.18
CA ALA A 380 -22.84 -2.79 -13.13
C ALA A 380 -21.97 -3.94 -13.66
N GLU A 381 -21.29 -3.77 -14.79
CA GLU A 381 -20.40 -4.79 -15.33
C GLU A 381 -19.09 -4.92 -14.52
N VAL A 382 -18.61 -3.83 -13.92
CA VAL A 382 -17.44 -3.85 -13.04
C VAL A 382 -17.71 -4.71 -11.79
N ILE A 383 -18.83 -4.51 -11.11
CA ILE A 383 -19.15 -5.27 -9.88
C ILE A 383 -19.45 -6.75 -10.13
N GLU A 384 -19.84 -7.13 -11.36
CA GLU A 384 -19.97 -8.54 -11.77
C GLU A 384 -18.61 -9.24 -11.89
N VAL A 385 -17.55 -8.49 -12.17
CA VAL A 385 -16.19 -9.01 -12.35
C VAL A 385 -15.39 -8.93 -11.06
N PHE A 386 -15.52 -7.83 -10.32
CA PHE A 386 -14.71 -7.56 -9.13
C PHE A 386 -15.55 -7.71 -7.85
N PRO A 387 -15.27 -8.73 -7.02
CA PRO A 387 -16.02 -8.99 -5.80
C PRO A 387 -15.55 -8.14 -4.61
N SER A 388 -14.63 -7.20 -4.80
CA SER A 388 -14.11 -6.33 -3.74
C SER A 388 -15.23 -5.53 -3.07
N GLU A 389 -15.11 -5.34 -1.76
CA GLU A 389 -16.02 -4.49 -0.99
C GLU A 389 -16.02 -3.06 -1.53
N PHE A 390 -14.83 -2.54 -1.86
CA PHE A 390 -14.64 -1.18 -2.37
C PHE A 390 -14.54 -1.16 -3.89
N ILE A 391 -15.20 -0.17 -4.50
CA ILE A 391 -15.04 0.23 -5.90
C ILE A 391 -14.51 1.66 -5.89
N HIS A 392 -13.34 1.88 -6.48
CA HIS A 392 -12.74 3.21 -6.57
C HIS A 392 -13.30 3.96 -7.77
N ILE A 393 -13.76 5.19 -7.56
CA ILE A 393 -14.37 6.00 -8.61
C ILE A 393 -13.49 7.17 -9.05
N GLY A 394 -12.24 7.26 -8.56
CA GLY A 394 -11.40 8.43 -8.72
C GLY A 394 -11.96 9.64 -7.99
N GLY A 395 -12.51 10.57 -8.75
CA GLY A 395 -13.17 11.77 -8.22
C GLY A 395 -12.26 12.96 -8.05
N ASP A 396 -10.98 12.78 -8.34
CA ASP A 396 -9.92 13.79 -8.29
C ASP A 396 -9.93 14.70 -9.53
N GLU A 397 -9.27 15.82 -9.38
CA GLU A 397 -8.92 16.76 -10.46
C GLU A 397 -10.03 17.03 -11.49
N ALA A 398 -11.30 17.01 -11.07
CA ALA A 398 -12.45 17.28 -11.96
C ALA A 398 -12.62 18.78 -12.19
N PRO A 399 -12.21 19.34 -13.35
CA PRO A 399 -12.35 20.77 -13.64
C PRO A 399 -13.80 21.14 -13.81
N ARG A 400 -14.23 22.24 -13.18
CA ARG A 400 -15.64 22.63 -13.11
C ARG A 400 -16.08 23.66 -14.15
N GLU A 401 -15.18 24.09 -15.04
CA GLU A 401 -15.43 25.13 -16.05
C GLU A 401 -16.53 24.74 -17.02
N ARG A 402 -16.53 23.47 -17.45
CA ARG A 402 -17.58 22.96 -18.33
C ARG A 402 -18.94 22.92 -17.63
N TRP A 403 -18.98 22.52 -16.37
CA TRP A 403 -20.24 22.52 -15.60
C TRP A 403 -20.81 23.91 -15.37
N LYS A 404 -19.94 24.91 -15.13
CA LYS A 404 -20.34 26.32 -14.97
C LYS A 404 -21.03 26.86 -16.24
N ALA A 405 -20.51 26.49 -17.40
CA ALA A 405 -21.05 26.92 -18.70
C ALA A 405 -22.20 26.04 -19.22
N CYS A 406 -22.43 24.87 -18.66
CA CYS A 406 -23.40 23.89 -19.16
C CYS A 406 -24.81 24.15 -18.63
N ALA A 407 -25.76 24.45 -19.52
CA ALA A 407 -27.15 24.69 -19.15
C ALA A 407 -27.80 23.52 -18.37
N ARG A 408 -27.47 22.27 -18.73
CA ARG A 408 -27.96 21.04 -18.05
C ARG A 408 -27.42 20.96 -16.63
N CYS A 409 -26.11 21.20 -16.42
CA CYS A 409 -25.50 21.20 -15.10
C CYS A 409 -26.05 22.32 -14.20
N GLN A 410 -26.22 23.51 -14.74
CA GLN A 410 -26.82 24.63 -14.02
C GLN A 410 -28.31 24.39 -13.69
N ALA A 411 -29.06 23.74 -14.58
CA ALA A 411 -30.43 23.33 -14.29
C ALA A 411 -30.48 22.28 -13.16
N ARG A 412 -29.56 21.32 -13.16
CA ARG A 412 -29.41 20.32 -12.07
C ARG A 412 -29.12 20.99 -10.73
N ILE A 413 -28.15 21.90 -10.68
CA ILE A 413 -27.82 22.67 -9.48
C ILE A 413 -29.08 23.36 -8.90
N ARG A 414 -29.86 24.03 -9.76
CA ARG A 414 -31.11 24.68 -9.31
C ARG A 414 -32.16 23.68 -8.86
N LYS A 415 -32.37 22.59 -9.62
CA LYS A 415 -33.37 21.55 -9.31
C LYS A 415 -33.11 20.89 -7.97
N GLU A 416 -31.85 20.56 -7.69
CA GLU A 416 -31.44 19.83 -6.47
C GLU A 416 -31.13 20.80 -5.30
N GLY A 417 -31.28 22.12 -5.47
CA GLY A 417 -30.99 23.11 -4.43
C GLY A 417 -29.52 23.20 -4.05
N LEU A 418 -28.59 22.87 -4.96
CA LEU A 418 -27.16 22.87 -4.72
C LEU A 418 -26.60 24.30 -4.80
N LYS A 419 -25.51 24.57 -4.05
CA LYS A 419 -24.91 25.91 -3.98
C LYS A 419 -23.95 26.20 -5.14
N ASN A 420 -23.27 25.17 -5.64
CA ASN A 420 -22.21 25.31 -6.66
C ASN A 420 -21.85 23.94 -7.29
N GLU A 421 -20.86 23.96 -8.17
CA GLU A 421 -20.35 22.79 -8.89
C GLU A 421 -19.64 21.77 -7.99
N ALA A 422 -19.09 22.19 -6.84
CA ALA A 422 -18.54 21.24 -5.86
C ALA A 422 -19.66 20.37 -5.28
N GLN A 423 -20.80 20.98 -4.92
CA GLN A 423 -21.97 20.22 -4.48
C GLN A 423 -22.63 19.42 -5.63
N LEU A 424 -22.48 19.85 -6.87
CA LEU A 424 -22.90 19.03 -8.01
C LEU A 424 -22.06 17.75 -8.13
N GLN A 425 -20.76 17.81 -7.85
CA GLN A 425 -19.92 16.61 -7.78
C GLN A 425 -20.36 15.70 -6.63
N THR A 426 -20.61 16.27 -5.44
CA THR A 426 -21.17 15.51 -4.30
C THR A 426 -22.49 14.84 -4.66
N TRP A 427 -23.40 15.56 -5.34
CA TRP A 427 -24.66 14.98 -5.82
C TRP A 427 -24.39 13.83 -6.78
N PHE A 428 -23.50 13.99 -7.75
CA PHE A 428 -23.11 12.91 -8.69
C PHE A 428 -22.56 11.72 -7.93
N ASN A 429 -21.61 11.92 -7.02
CA ASN A 429 -21.03 10.86 -6.17
C ASN A 429 -22.12 10.14 -5.37
N SER A 430 -23.13 10.87 -4.84
CA SER A 430 -24.24 10.25 -4.12
C SER A 430 -25.10 9.33 -5.00
N GLN A 431 -25.27 9.66 -6.29
CA GLN A 431 -25.98 8.80 -7.23
C GLN A 431 -25.21 7.50 -7.52
N ILE A 432 -23.89 7.58 -7.55
CA ILE A 432 -23.00 6.41 -7.72
C ILE A 432 -22.92 5.59 -6.43
N GLU A 433 -22.79 6.24 -5.26
CA GLU A 433 -22.78 5.54 -3.97
C GLU A 433 -24.08 4.77 -3.71
N GLN A 434 -25.24 5.38 -3.96
CA GLN A 434 -26.54 4.70 -3.83
C GLN A 434 -26.61 3.46 -4.73
N PHE A 435 -26.12 3.56 -5.95
CA PHE A 435 -26.04 2.41 -6.86
C PHE A 435 -25.12 1.32 -6.28
N LEU A 436 -23.90 1.64 -5.89
CA LEU A 436 -22.94 0.68 -5.33
C LEU A 436 -23.47 0.04 -4.05
N THR A 437 -24.03 0.83 -3.14
CA THR A 437 -24.61 0.36 -1.87
C THR A 437 -25.77 -0.60 -2.09
N SER A 438 -26.65 -0.32 -3.07
CA SER A 438 -27.76 -1.23 -3.45
C SER A 438 -27.27 -2.60 -3.96
N HIS A 439 -26.00 -2.68 -4.38
CA HIS A 439 -25.35 -3.92 -4.80
C HIS A 439 -24.34 -4.48 -3.74
N GLY A 440 -24.42 -3.98 -2.50
CA GLY A 440 -23.55 -4.42 -1.40
C GLY A 440 -22.09 -4.02 -1.56
N ARG A 441 -21.81 -2.92 -2.28
CA ARG A 441 -20.47 -2.36 -2.46
C ARG A 441 -20.35 -1.00 -1.78
N ARG A 442 -19.12 -0.58 -1.49
CA ARG A 442 -18.79 0.72 -0.92
C ARG A 442 -18.01 1.55 -1.94
N LEU A 443 -18.33 2.82 -2.00
CA LEU A 443 -17.57 3.79 -2.77
C LEU A 443 -16.29 4.15 -2.01
N ILE A 444 -15.17 4.22 -2.72
CA ILE A 444 -13.96 4.90 -2.29
C ILE A 444 -13.51 5.86 -3.39
N GLY A 445 -12.94 7.01 -3.02
CA GLY A 445 -12.40 7.97 -3.98
C GLY A 445 -11.27 8.80 -3.38
N TRP A 446 -10.57 9.52 -4.24
CA TRP A 446 -9.53 10.45 -3.82
C TRP A 446 -10.11 11.58 -2.96
N ASP A 447 -9.28 12.27 -2.19
CA ASP A 447 -9.78 13.19 -1.15
C ASP A 447 -10.48 14.46 -1.65
N GLU A 448 -10.56 14.69 -2.97
CA GLU A 448 -11.44 15.70 -3.58
C GLU A 448 -12.93 15.42 -3.38
N ILE A 449 -13.32 14.16 -3.14
CA ILE A 449 -14.71 13.83 -2.83
C ILE A 449 -15.22 14.47 -1.52
N LEU A 450 -14.30 14.98 -0.67
CA LEU A 450 -14.63 15.78 0.51
C LEU A 450 -15.16 17.17 0.14
N GLU A 451 -14.78 17.69 -1.04
CA GLU A 451 -15.17 19.03 -1.47
C GLU A 451 -16.68 19.07 -1.78
N GLY A 452 -17.40 19.98 -1.16
CA GLY A 452 -18.87 20.08 -1.32
C GLY A 452 -19.67 19.15 -0.41
N GLY A 453 -19.01 18.27 0.36
CA GLY A 453 -19.58 17.34 1.33
C GLY A 453 -19.37 15.87 0.93
N LEU A 454 -19.15 15.03 1.91
CA LEU A 454 -18.93 13.59 1.72
C LEU A 454 -20.25 12.83 1.81
N THR A 455 -20.42 11.81 0.98
CA THR A 455 -21.58 10.91 1.03
C THR A 455 -21.44 9.89 2.16
N PRO A 456 -22.53 9.46 2.83
CA PRO A 456 -22.48 8.79 4.14
C PRO A 456 -21.64 7.51 4.24
N GLY A 457 -21.62 6.69 3.18
CA GLY A 457 -20.93 5.39 3.18
C GLY A 457 -19.54 5.42 2.52
N ALA A 458 -19.13 6.55 1.94
CA ALA A 458 -17.90 6.67 1.19
C ALA A 458 -16.66 6.55 2.09
N ALA A 459 -15.64 5.87 1.58
CA ALA A 459 -14.30 5.89 2.12
C ALA A 459 -13.43 6.88 1.33
N VAL A 460 -12.37 7.38 1.93
CA VAL A 460 -11.49 8.42 1.35
C VAL A 460 -10.08 7.89 1.20
N MET A 461 -9.50 8.05 0.01
CA MET A 461 -8.07 7.85 -0.20
C MET A 461 -7.37 9.22 -0.18
N SER A 462 -6.58 9.46 0.88
CA SER A 462 -5.98 10.77 1.14
C SER A 462 -4.61 10.86 0.47
N TRP A 463 -4.50 11.65 -0.62
CA TRP A 463 -3.28 11.77 -1.43
C TRP A 463 -2.63 13.17 -1.37
N ARG A 464 -3.42 14.25 -1.23
CA ARG A 464 -2.92 15.63 -1.14
C ARG A 464 -2.28 15.96 0.21
N GLY A 465 -1.84 14.95 0.95
CA GLY A 465 -1.30 15.00 2.30
C GLY A 465 -2.17 14.19 3.26
N THR A 466 -2.04 14.44 4.57
CA THR A 466 -2.81 13.72 5.59
C THR A 466 -4.08 14.45 6.05
N LYS A 467 -4.23 15.73 5.69
CA LYS A 467 -5.33 16.57 6.18
C LYS A 467 -6.71 16.05 5.74
N GLY A 468 -6.85 15.61 4.48
CA GLY A 468 -8.09 15.03 3.98
C GLY A 468 -8.46 13.77 4.75
N GLY A 469 -7.48 12.90 5.01
CA GLY A 469 -7.66 11.70 5.80
C GLY A 469 -8.05 11.98 7.25
N ILE A 470 -7.43 12.96 7.90
CA ILE A 470 -7.80 13.39 9.26
C ILE A 470 -9.27 13.86 9.28
N ALA A 471 -9.65 14.76 8.37
CA ALA A 471 -11.00 15.29 8.30
C ALA A 471 -12.05 14.19 8.06
N ALA A 472 -11.77 13.24 7.18
CA ALA A 472 -12.66 12.10 6.92
C ALA A 472 -12.78 11.17 8.15
N ALA A 473 -11.66 10.80 8.79
CA ALA A 473 -11.66 9.95 9.98
C ALA A 473 -12.38 10.62 11.18
N GLU A 474 -12.20 11.93 11.39
CA GLU A 474 -12.94 12.70 12.39
C GLU A 474 -14.44 12.67 12.13
N ALA A 475 -14.85 12.72 10.86
CA ALA A 475 -16.25 12.56 10.42
C ALA A 475 -16.75 11.11 10.44
N SER A 476 -15.95 10.16 10.95
CA SER A 476 -16.27 8.71 11.03
C SER A 476 -16.33 7.98 9.69
N HIS A 477 -15.61 8.46 8.68
CA HIS A 477 -15.40 7.77 7.42
C HIS A 477 -14.08 7.00 7.42
N ASP A 478 -14.08 5.84 6.77
CA ASP A 478 -12.87 5.05 6.61
C ASP A 478 -11.89 5.72 5.64
N VAL A 479 -10.60 5.58 5.92
CA VAL A 479 -9.52 6.28 5.22
C VAL A 479 -8.38 5.34 4.86
N VAL A 480 -7.87 5.48 3.64
CA VAL A 480 -6.57 4.93 3.23
C VAL A 480 -5.59 6.08 3.06
N MET A 481 -4.46 6.02 3.74
CA MET A 481 -3.41 7.04 3.65
C MET A 481 -2.49 6.74 2.47
N SER A 482 -2.42 7.69 1.53
CA SER A 482 -1.64 7.57 0.30
C SER A 482 -0.96 8.90 -0.11
N PRO A 483 -0.36 9.67 0.87
CA PRO A 483 0.08 11.03 0.60
C PRO A 483 1.23 11.10 -0.39
N THR A 484 1.17 12.10 -1.31
CA THR A 484 2.24 12.40 -2.29
C THR A 484 3.62 12.49 -1.67
N SER A 485 3.71 12.91 -0.42
CA SER A 485 4.98 13.07 0.28
C SER A 485 5.72 11.76 0.57
N HIS A 486 5.02 10.60 0.64
CA HIS A 486 5.59 9.33 1.09
C HIS A 486 5.20 8.13 0.22
N CYS A 487 4.06 8.20 -0.49
CA CYS A 487 3.43 7.06 -1.12
C CYS A 487 3.38 7.12 -2.66
N TYR A 488 3.84 8.21 -3.29
CA TYR A 488 3.88 8.35 -4.74
C TYR A 488 5.18 7.79 -5.30
N PHE A 489 5.12 6.53 -5.70
CA PHE A 489 6.30 5.79 -6.17
C PHE A 489 6.66 6.09 -7.62
N ASP A 490 5.91 6.91 -8.31
CA ASP A 490 6.24 7.56 -9.58
C ASP A 490 7.26 8.72 -9.45
N TYR A 491 7.53 9.16 -8.20
CA TYR A 491 8.60 10.12 -7.89
C TYR A 491 9.96 9.41 -7.88
N ALA A 492 11.03 10.18 -8.19
CA ALA A 492 12.39 9.66 -8.13
C ALA A 492 12.72 9.10 -6.73
N GLN A 493 13.40 7.97 -6.68
CA GLN A 493 13.83 7.38 -5.42
C GLN A 493 15.32 7.58 -5.13
N GLY A 494 16.10 8.02 -6.11
CA GLY A 494 17.50 8.41 -6.01
C GLY A 494 17.77 9.73 -6.70
N LYS A 495 19.00 10.23 -6.56
CA LYS A 495 19.50 11.42 -7.22
C LYS A 495 20.74 11.05 -8.03
N GLY A 496 20.66 11.17 -9.33
CA GLY A 496 21.82 10.90 -10.18
C GLY A 496 21.44 10.73 -11.65
N PRO A 497 22.43 10.72 -12.54
CA PRO A 497 22.17 10.67 -13.98
C PRO A 497 21.65 9.32 -14.49
N LEU A 498 21.69 8.29 -13.65
CA LEU A 498 21.19 6.94 -13.97
C LEU A 498 19.76 6.69 -13.49
N GLU A 499 19.16 7.64 -12.71
CA GLU A 499 17.76 7.53 -12.32
C GLU A 499 16.87 7.72 -13.55
N PRO A 500 15.81 6.92 -13.71
CA PRO A 500 14.87 7.08 -14.80
C PRO A 500 14.12 8.41 -14.71
N GLU A 501 13.60 8.88 -15.84
CA GLU A 501 12.68 10.01 -15.87
C GLU A 501 11.46 9.72 -14.99
N SER A 502 11.04 10.72 -14.21
CA SER A 502 9.90 10.64 -13.29
C SER A 502 9.06 11.90 -13.38
N ILE A 503 7.86 11.88 -12.84
CA ILE A 503 6.93 13.02 -12.88
C ILE A 503 7.44 14.25 -12.10
N GLY A 504 8.47 14.08 -11.30
CA GLY A 504 9.03 15.08 -10.38
C GLY A 504 8.89 14.63 -8.93
N GLY A 505 9.47 15.39 -8.02
CA GLY A 505 9.49 15.00 -6.61
C GLY A 505 10.59 13.95 -6.29
N PHE A 506 10.78 13.72 -4.98
CA PHE A 506 11.82 12.82 -4.49
C PHE A 506 11.36 12.10 -3.22
N ILE A 507 11.28 10.77 -3.29
CA ILE A 507 10.87 9.92 -2.17
C ILE A 507 11.89 8.78 -2.03
N PRO A 508 12.95 8.97 -1.24
CA PRO A 508 13.93 7.92 -0.96
C PRO A 508 13.34 6.85 -0.04
N LEU A 509 13.99 5.69 0.00
CA LEU A 509 13.57 4.53 0.77
C LEU A 509 13.33 4.86 2.26
N ALA A 510 14.22 5.63 2.88
CA ALA A 510 14.12 6.03 4.29
C ALA A 510 12.84 6.85 4.57
N LYS A 511 12.42 7.66 3.61
CA LYS A 511 11.21 8.49 3.74
C LYS A 511 9.94 7.63 3.74
N VAL A 512 9.87 6.61 2.87
CA VAL A 512 8.77 5.64 2.87
C VAL A 512 8.72 4.87 4.18
N TYR A 513 9.87 4.35 4.64
CA TYR A 513 9.94 3.59 5.90
C TYR A 513 9.58 4.43 7.14
N GLY A 514 9.93 5.72 7.13
CA GLY A 514 9.63 6.66 8.22
C GLY A 514 8.17 7.10 8.28
N PHE A 515 7.35 6.76 7.27
CA PHE A 515 5.95 7.16 7.25
C PHE A 515 5.15 6.56 8.41
N GLU A 516 4.31 7.41 9.05
CA GLU A 516 3.32 6.98 10.04
C GLU A 516 1.92 7.21 9.48
N PRO A 517 1.19 6.12 9.12
CA PRO A 517 -0.13 6.24 8.53
C PRO A 517 -1.21 6.79 9.46
N VAL A 518 -1.02 6.68 10.78
CA VAL A 518 -1.92 7.27 11.77
C VAL A 518 -1.32 8.59 12.24
N PRO A 519 -1.82 9.76 11.76
CA PRO A 519 -1.28 11.05 12.17
C PRO A 519 -1.44 11.29 13.67
N SER A 520 -0.43 11.92 14.30
CA SER A 520 -0.45 12.25 15.73
C SER A 520 -1.57 13.20 16.12
N GLU A 521 -2.06 13.98 15.17
CA GLU A 521 -3.15 14.93 15.32
C GLU A 521 -4.52 14.24 15.38
N LEU A 522 -4.64 13.01 14.89
CA LEU A 522 -5.91 12.29 14.87
C LEU A 522 -6.22 11.76 16.28
N PRO A 523 -7.41 12.05 16.84
CA PRO A 523 -7.84 11.50 18.13
C PRO A 523 -7.82 9.97 18.17
N ALA A 524 -7.40 9.39 19.30
CA ALA A 524 -7.20 7.94 19.43
C ALA A 524 -8.47 7.10 19.16
N ASP A 525 -9.65 7.62 19.51
CA ASP A 525 -10.93 6.96 19.23
C ASP A 525 -11.29 6.94 17.73
N ARG A 526 -10.56 7.71 16.91
CA ARG A 526 -10.71 7.77 15.46
C ARG A 526 -9.69 6.93 14.70
N HIS A 527 -8.64 6.44 15.35
CA HIS A 527 -7.60 5.61 14.71
C HIS A 527 -8.16 4.39 13.98
N ARG A 528 -9.29 3.83 14.46
CA ARG A 528 -9.98 2.69 13.84
C ARG A 528 -10.45 2.94 12.40
N HIS A 529 -10.63 4.22 12.02
CA HIS A 529 -11.03 4.61 10.67
C HIS A 529 -9.87 4.65 9.69
N VAL A 530 -8.62 4.62 10.15
CA VAL A 530 -7.46 4.48 9.27
C VAL A 530 -7.30 3.01 8.92
N LEU A 531 -7.84 2.60 7.76
CA LEU A 531 -7.75 1.23 7.25
C LEU A 531 -6.32 0.82 6.95
N GLY A 532 -5.47 1.77 6.53
CA GLY A 532 -4.07 1.50 6.24
C GLY A 532 -3.44 2.47 5.27
N VAL A 533 -2.54 1.95 4.44
CA VAL A 533 -1.66 2.73 3.57
C VAL A 533 -1.55 2.11 2.19
N GLN A 534 -1.33 2.95 1.18
CA GLN A 534 -1.14 2.51 -0.20
C GLN A 534 -0.02 3.29 -0.89
N GLY A 535 0.83 2.58 -1.65
CA GLY A 535 1.82 3.16 -2.55
C GLY A 535 1.29 3.22 -3.98
N ASN A 536 1.48 4.33 -4.69
CA ASN A 536 0.93 4.56 -6.01
C ASN A 536 2.04 4.56 -7.08
N LEU A 537 1.84 3.77 -8.12
CA LEU A 537 2.72 3.62 -9.29
C LEU A 537 1.99 4.19 -10.51
N TRP A 538 1.92 5.53 -10.59
CA TRP A 538 1.34 6.23 -11.73
C TRP A 538 2.17 6.01 -13.00
N GLY A 539 1.47 5.78 -14.12
CA GLY A 539 2.04 5.18 -15.32
C GLY A 539 2.69 6.12 -16.31
N GLU A 540 2.65 7.46 -16.09
CA GLU A 540 3.10 8.44 -17.09
C GLU A 540 4.54 8.24 -17.54
N PHE A 541 5.41 7.86 -16.60
CA PHE A 541 6.85 7.67 -16.84
C PHE A 541 7.30 6.21 -16.68
N MET A 542 6.35 5.26 -16.66
CA MET A 542 6.61 3.82 -16.58
C MET A 542 6.16 3.12 -17.86
N TRP A 543 7.04 3.10 -18.86
CA TRP A 543 6.72 2.56 -20.21
C TRP A 543 6.67 1.04 -20.25
N THR A 544 7.36 0.37 -19.33
CA THR A 544 7.54 -1.09 -19.32
C THR A 544 7.28 -1.68 -17.95
N PRO A 545 6.97 -3.00 -17.86
CA PRO A 545 6.94 -3.72 -16.60
C PRO A 545 8.21 -3.54 -15.74
N GLN A 546 9.37 -3.46 -16.36
CA GLN A 546 10.65 -3.26 -15.68
C GLN A 546 10.76 -1.87 -15.06
N ASP A 547 10.18 -0.83 -15.70
CA ASP A 547 10.12 0.49 -15.09
C ASP A 547 9.22 0.43 -13.83
N VAL A 548 8.06 -0.22 -13.88
CA VAL A 548 7.17 -0.38 -12.72
C VAL A 548 7.89 -1.09 -11.56
N GLU A 549 8.62 -2.17 -11.84
CA GLU A 549 9.41 -2.88 -10.83
C GLU A 549 10.50 -1.98 -10.23
N TYR A 550 11.21 -1.22 -11.06
CA TYR A 550 12.24 -0.29 -10.61
C TYR A 550 11.68 0.75 -9.66
N PHE A 551 10.57 1.37 -10.02
CA PHE A 551 9.92 2.39 -9.20
C PHE A 551 9.25 1.81 -7.94
N ALA A 552 8.73 0.59 -7.99
CA ALA A 552 8.12 -0.08 -6.85
C ALA A 552 9.15 -0.49 -5.81
N PHE A 553 10.24 -1.11 -6.21
CA PHE A 553 11.17 -1.76 -5.29
C PHE A 553 12.49 -0.99 -5.16
N PRO A 554 13.03 -0.88 -3.92
CA PRO A 554 12.61 -1.53 -2.68
C PRO A 554 11.55 -0.76 -1.84
N ARG A 555 10.99 0.36 -2.31
CA ARG A 555 10.02 1.18 -1.54
C ARG A 555 8.78 0.40 -1.12
N ALA A 556 8.25 -0.48 -1.99
CA ALA A 556 7.12 -1.35 -1.65
C ALA A 556 7.46 -2.32 -0.51
N VAL A 557 8.73 -2.76 -0.40
CA VAL A 557 9.21 -3.59 0.72
C VAL A 557 9.18 -2.81 2.03
N ALA A 558 9.61 -1.54 2.01
CA ALA A 558 9.53 -0.64 3.16
C ALA A 558 8.08 -0.36 3.58
N LEU A 559 7.22 -0.05 2.60
CA LEU A 559 5.79 0.19 2.84
C LEU A 559 5.09 -1.04 3.43
N ALA A 560 5.46 -2.23 2.99
CA ALA A 560 4.92 -3.49 3.52
C ALA A 560 5.21 -3.64 5.01
N GLU A 561 6.42 -3.29 5.47
CA GLU A 561 6.75 -3.31 6.89
C GLU A 561 6.05 -2.19 7.67
N VAL A 562 5.90 -1.00 7.10
CA VAL A 562 5.09 0.09 7.69
C VAL A 562 3.64 -0.35 7.90
N ALA A 563 3.09 -1.09 6.93
CA ALA A 563 1.70 -1.52 6.95
C ALA A 563 1.44 -2.76 7.83
N TRP A 564 2.43 -3.62 7.97
CA TRP A 564 2.31 -4.90 8.69
C TRP A 564 2.79 -4.82 10.13
N SER A 565 4.03 -4.34 10.36
CA SER A 565 4.69 -4.46 11.66
C SER A 565 4.22 -3.40 12.66
N PRO A 566 4.19 -3.70 13.97
CA PRO A 566 3.90 -2.72 15.00
C PRO A 566 4.85 -1.51 14.91
N ALA A 567 4.33 -0.29 15.05
CA ALA A 567 5.10 0.94 14.88
C ALA A 567 6.35 0.99 15.77
N GLN A 568 6.23 0.54 17.02
CA GLN A 568 7.32 0.53 18.00
C GLN A 568 8.44 -0.47 17.71
N SER A 569 8.19 -1.46 16.85
CA SER A 569 9.20 -2.46 16.46
C SER A 569 9.99 -2.06 15.20
N ARG A 570 9.63 -0.94 14.55
CA ARG A 570 10.29 -0.48 13.34
C ARG A 570 11.63 0.19 13.65
N ASN A 571 12.69 -0.24 12.99
CA ASN A 571 14.03 0.33 13.06
C ASN A 571 14.65 0.31 11.67
N TYR A 572 15.01 1.48 11.15
CA TYR A 572 15.51 1.60 9.78
C TYR A 572 16.84 0.89 9.55
N SER A 573 17.77 0.97 10.51
CA SER A 573 19.08 0.32 10.40
C SER A 573 18.95 -1.21 10.38
N ASP A 574 18.08 -1.78 11.24
CA ASP A 574 17.73 -3.20 11.21
C ASP A 574 17.03 -3.59 9.89
N PHE A 575 16.09 -2.76 9.42
CA PHE A 575 15.41 -2.98 8.14
C PHE A 575 16.39 -3.06 6.97
N ILE A 576 17.36 -2.15 6.87
CA ILE A 576 18.39 -2.16 5.80
C ILE A 576 19.21 -3.45 5.84
N GLY A 577 19.63 -3.91 7.02
CA GLY A 577 20.36 -5.18 7.13
C GLY A 577 19.55 -6.39 6.67
N ARG A 578 18.24 -6.42 6.97
CA ARG A 578 17.32 -7.47 6.48
C ARG A 578 17.05 -7.32 4.98
N LEU A 579 16.91 -6.09 4.49
CA LEU A 579 16.68 -5.78 3.08
C LEU A 579 17.82 -6.29 2.20
N GLU A 580 19.08 -6.11 2.58
CA GLU A 580 20.22 -6.61 1.79
C GLU A 580 20.13 -8.13 1.51
N ARG A 581 19.66 -8.90 2.49
CA ARG A 581 19.40 -10.34 2.31
C ARG A 581 18.14 -10.60 1.49
N HIS A 582 17.10 -9.80 1.70
CA HIS A 582 15.85 -9.92 0.98
C HIS A 582 15.98 -9.62 -0.51
N LEU A 583 16.84 -8.68 -0.89
CA LEU A 583 17.11 -8.34 -2.30
C LEU A 583 17.62 -9.53 -3.10
N LYS A 584 18.36 -10.46 -2.49
CA LYS A 584 18.75 -11.72 -3.15
C LYS A 584 17.54 -12.57 -3.55
N ARG A 585 16.40 -12.47 -2.82
CA ARG A 585 15.14 -13.12 -3.21
C ARG A 585 14.54 -12.45 -4.44
N LEU A 586 14.61 -11.12 -4.51
CA LEU A 586 14.14 -10.35 -5.67
C LEU A 586 14.99 -10.63 -6.91
N ASP A 587 16.33 -10.79 -6.76
CA ASP A 587 17.22 -11.21 -7.84
C ASP A 587 16.77 -12.56 -8.44
N ARG A 588 16.49 -13.55 -7.58
CA ARG A 588 16.03 -14.89 -8.04
C ARG A 588 14.63 -14.87 -8.66
N LEU A 589 13.80 -13.90 -8.32
CA LEU A 589 12.49 -13.69 -8.92
C LEU A 589 12.58 -12.82 -10.19
N ASN A 590 13.79 -12.46 -10.61
CA ASN A 590 14.03 -11.61 -11.77
C ASN A 590 13.23 -10.30 -11.69
N VAL A 591 13.34 -9.60 -10.55
CA VAL A 591 12.71 -8.29 -10.30
C VAL A 591 13.73 -7.19 -10.59
N ASN A 592 13.35 -6.25 -11.44
CA ASN A 592 14.19 -5.08 -11.76
C ASN A 592 14.03 -4.00 -10.68
N TYR A 593 14.62 -4.19 -9.51
CA TYR A 593 14.56 -3.20 -8.43
C TYR A 593 15.71 -2.20 -8.46
N ARG A 594 15.51 -0.99 -7.93
CA ARG A 594 16.59 -0.02 -7.70
C ARG A 594 17.50 -0.54 -6.59
N LYS A 595 18.80 -0.63 -6.88
CA LYS A 595 19.78 -1.05 -5.86
C LYS A 595 19.97 0.07 -4.83
N PRO A 596 19.81 -0.22 -3.51
CA PRO A 596 20.05 0.77 -2.47
C PRO A 596 21.46 1.34 -2.52
N ASP A 597 21.58 2.65 -2.49
CA ASP A 597 22.84 3.37 -2.47
C ASP A 597 23.32 3.68 -1.03
N GLN A 598 24.39 4.46 -0.89
CA GLN A 598 24.95 4.82 0.40
C GLN A 598 23.99 5.70 1.23
N ASN A 599 23.18 6.56 0.59
CA ASN A 599 22.21 7.40 1.28
C ASN A 599 21.07 6.54 1.84
N ASP A 600 20.59 5.56 1.07
CA ASP A 600 19.60 4.60 1.55
C ASP A 600 20.13 3.84 2.78
N ARG A 601 21.39 3.38 2.74
CA ARG A 601 22.01 2.65 3.86
C ARG A 601 22.19 3.48 5.11
N SER A 602 22.51 4.77 4.96
CA SER A 602 22.67 5.69 6.09
C SER A 602 21.36 6.26 6.65
N GLY A 603 20.25 6.08 5.94
CA GLY A 603 18.95 6.67 6.30
C GLY A 603 18.87 8.17 6.10
N GLN A 604 19.77 8.76 5.31
CA GLN A 604 19.75 10.19 5.03
C GLN A 604 18.64 10.53 4.04
N ILE A 605 17.77 11.42 4.45
CA ILE A 605 16.72 12.02 3.61
C ILE A 605 17.26 13.38 3.15
N GLN A 606 18.09 13.39 2.09
CA GLN A 606 18.65 14.62 1.53
C GLN A 606 17.82 15.15 0.36
#